data_6fc1050e535731e9fd6d0b5ed5faff5f
#
_entry.id   6fc1050e535731e9fd6d0b5ed5faff5f
#
_cell.length_a   1.000
_cell.length_b   1.000
_cell.length_c   1.000
_cell.angle_alpha   90.00
_cell.angle_beta   90.00
_cell.angle_gamma   90.00
#
_symmetry.space_group_name_H-M   'P 1'
#
loop_
_entity.id
_entity.type
_entity.pdbx_description
1 polymer ?
#
loop_
_entity_poly.entity_id
_entity_poly.type
_entity_poly.pdbx_seq_one_letter_code
_entity_poly.pdbx_strand_id
1 'polypeptide(L)'
;MILSGYCLTLPVLKSGLRLPKGMPVFMKRRAWRILPPYYFALALSMVLAGVLIHEKTGTLWDMSLPVSPRGIASHVLLVQNLVPGDILKINYVFWSISIEWQVYFFFALLLLGWRRLGLVPTTLATLLGSLVLEKAVDRYLPITPNANFLGLFALGMLACYASFPPEAAAGKLKRLPWRLIAAVSCALFVALDRRHHQLTADVAFGCFASALLVIAARYPDGWVRRVFGFKPLVFVGSFSYSVYLIHAPLLQVLWQYPFAPLQPHANVMCITLIVVGGPIIVVLAYLFHLCFERPFLRKKEQRAGA
;
A
#
# COMPACT_ATOMS: atom_id res chain seq x y z
N MET A 1 1.98 3.13 0.30
CA MET A 1 3.43 3.46 0.35
C MET A 1 3.82 4.35 1.54
N ILE A 2 3.11 5.45 1.80
CA ILE A 2 3.42 6.37 2.91
C ILE A 2 3.45 5.66 4.26
N LEU A 3 2.42 4.88 4.58
CA LEU A 3 2.37 4.13 5.83
C LEU A 3 3.50 3.10 5.94
N SER A 4 3.88 2.45 4.85
CA SER A 4 5.03 1.54 4.81
C SER A 4 6.33 2.27 5.11
N GLY A 5 6.57 3.43 4.47
CA GLY A 5 7.72 4.29 4.77
C GLY A 5 7.76 4.74 6.24
N TYR A 6 6.62 5.17 6.76
CA TYR A 6 6.47 5.58 8.15
C TYR A 6 6.81 4.44 9.14
N CYS A 7 6.14 3.30 9.00
CA CYS A 7 6.31 2.17 9.92
C CYS A 7 7.71 1.54 9.87
N LEU A 8 8.34 1.51 8.68
CA LEU A 8 9.68 0.96 8.52
C LEU A 8 10.77 1.87 9.08
N THR A 9 10.54 3.17 9.08
CA THR A 9 11.49 4.15 9.62
C THR A 9 11.49 4.18 11.16
N LEU A 10 10.36 3.87 11.82
CA LEU A 10 10.25 3.95 13.27
C LEU A 10 11.34 3.18 14.05
N PRO A 11 11.63 1.89 13.76
CA PRO A 11 12.73 1.19 14.44
C PRO A 11 14.11 1.70 14.04
N VAL A 12 14.25 2.29 12.85
CA VAL A 12 15.53 2.78 12.32
C VAL A 12 15.93 4.11 12.95
N LEU A 13 14.96 4.95 13.33
CA LEU A 13 15.24 6.20 14.08
C LEU A 13 15.99 5.92 15.38
N LYS A 14 15.65 4.83 16.09
CA LYS A 14 16.31 4.42 17.32
C LYS A 14 17.73 3.86 17.11
N SER A 15 18.09 3.52 15.86
CA SER A 15 19.36 2.88 15.49
C SER A 15 20.28 3.82 14.72
N GLY A 16 20.10 5.15 14.84
CA GLY A 16 20.92 6.15 14.15
C GLY A 16 20.83 6.07 12.62
N LEU A 17 19.60 5.85 12.10
CA LEU A 17 19.30 5.72 10.68
C LEU A 17 20.06 4.55 9.99
N ARG A 18 20.29 3.47 10.73
CA ARG A 18 20.89 2.22 10.21
C ARG A 18 19.90 1.07 10.35
N LEU A 19 19.96 0.13 9.43
CA LEU A 19 19.25 -1.14 9.58
C LEU A 19 19.94 -1.98 10.67
N PRO A 20 19.28 -2.27 11.81
CA PRO A 20 19.94 -2.87 12.98
C PRO A 20 20.65 -4.19 12.71
N LYS A 21 20.18 -4.97 11.73
CA LYS A 21 20.73 -6.27 11.33
C LYS A 21 21.06 -6.36 9.85
N GLY A 22 21.25 -5.21 9.18
CA GLY A 22 21.57 -5.10 7.75
C GLY A 22 20.40 -5.42 6.80
N MET A 23 20.66 -5.17 5.51
CA MET A 23 19.69 -5.32 4.44
C MET A 23 19.20 -6.77 4.24
N PRO A 24 20.04 -7.82 4.28
CA PRO A 24 19.57 -9.18 4.06
C PRO A 24 18.54 -9.63 5.11
N VAL A 25 18.76 -9.29 6.39
CA VAL A 25 17.83 -9.62 7.47
C VAL A 25 16.54 -8.84 7.34
N PHE A 26 16.62 -7.56 6.92
CA PHE A 26 15.45 -6.74 6.62
C PHE A 26 14.61 -7.39 5.50
N MET A 27 15.20 -7.69 4.34
CA MET A 27 14.52 -8.31 3.20
C MET A 27 13.92 -9.68 3.56
N LYS A 28 14.67 -10.54 4.27
CA LYS A 28 14.14 -11.83 4.74
C LYS A 28 12.87 -11.67 5.60
N ARG A 29 12.86 -10.67 6.50
CA ARG A 29 11.67 -10.40 7.33
C ARG A 29 10.49 -9.88 6.52
N ARG A 30 10.72 -9.08 5.48
CA ARG A 30 9.68 -8.60 4.59
C ARG A 30 9.15 -9.71 3.70
N ALA A 31 10.05 -10.49 3.09
CA ALA A 31 9.70 -11.67 2.31
C ALA A 31 8.79 -12.62 3.09
N TRP A 32 9.18 -12.96 4.31
CA TRP A 32 8.41 -13.87 5.15
C TRP A 32 7.03 -13.35 5.56
N ARG A 33 6.87 -12.02 5.61
CA ARG A 33 5.59 -11.40 5.93
C ARG A 33 4.66 -11.28 4.71
N ILE A 34 5.21 -11.02 3.51
CA ILE A 34 4.46 -10.61 2.33
C ILE A 34 4.25 -11.79 1.39
N LEU A 35 5.32 -12.54 1.06
CA LEU A 35 5.28 -13.51 -0.01
C LEU A 35 4.35 -14.71 0.25
N PRO A 36 4.35 -15.35 1.43
CA PRO A 36 3.49 -16.51 1.64
C PRO A 36 2.01 -16.19 1.44
N PRO A 37 1.39 -15.21 2.15
CA PRO A 37 -0.03 -14.90 1.93
C PRO A 37 -0.30 -14.38 0.52
N TYR A 38 0.64 -13.66 -0.11
CA TYR A 38 0.52 -13.25 -1.50
C TYR A 38 0.41 -14.45 -2.45
N TYR A 39 1.28 -15.46 -2.34
CA TYR A 39 1.22 -16.63 -3.21
C TYR A 39 -0.02 -17.49 -2.98
N PHE A 40 -0.53 -17.58 -1.76
CA PHE A 40 -1.83 -18.22 -1.51
C PHE A 40 -2.97 -17.45 -2.15
N ALA A 41 -2.96 -16.12 -2.08
CA ALA A 41 -3.96 -15.29 -2.74
C ALA A 41 -3.85 -15.34 -4.27
N LEU A 42 -2.63 -15.43 -4.81
CA LEU A 42 -2.36 -15.63 -6.24
C LEU A 42 -2.96 -16.96 -6.71
N ALA A 43 -2.70 -18.05 -6.00
CA ALA A 43 -3.27 -19.35 -6.30
C ALA A 43 -4.82 -19.33 -6.21
N LEU A 44 -5.37 -18.73 -5.16
CA LEU A 44 -6.83 -18.56 -5.03
C LEU A 44 -7.42 -17.78 -6.19
N SER A 45 -6.80 -16.65 -6.58
CA SER A 45 -7.25 -15.83 -7.70
C SER A 45 -7.20 -16.60 -9.03
N MET A 46 -6.16 -17.40 -9.27
CA MET A 46 -6.06 -18.25 -10.47
C MET A 46 -7.15 -19.33 -10.49
N VAL A 47 -7.41 -19.98 -9.36
CA VAL A 47 -8.50 -21.00 -9.27
C VAL A 47 -9.86 -20.35 -9.53
N LEU A 48 -10.16 -19.23 -8.87
CA LEU A 48 -11.43 -18.53 -9.08
C LEU A 48 -11.57 -18.04 -10.54
N ALA A 49 -10.50 -17.46 -11.11
CA ALA A 49 -10.49 -17.01 -12.50
C ALA A 49 -10.61 -18.18 -13.50
N GLY A 50 -10.13 -19.38 -13.18
CA GLY A 50 -10.26 -20.55 -14.05
C GLY A 50 -11.59 -21.30 -13.94
N VAL A 51 -12.26 -21.24 -12.78
CA VAL A 51 -13.44 -22.06 -12.51
C VAL A 51 -14.73 -21.24 -12.49
N LEU A 52 -14.73 -20.07 -11.87
CA LEU A 52 -15.96 -19.30 -11.59
C LEU A 52 -16.05 -18.00 -12.40
N ILE A 53 -15.00 -17.19 -12.42
CA ILE A 53 -15.01 -15.82 -12.93
C ILE A 53 -14.10 -15.66 -14.15
N HIS A 54 -14.19 -16.59 -15.10
CA HIS A 54 -13.37 -16.63 -16.33
C HIS A 54 -13.94 -15.79 -17.46
N GLU A 55 -15.22 -15.45 -17.42
CA GLU A 55 -15.89 -14.67 -18.46
C GLU A 55 -15.79 -13.16 -18.18
N LYS A 56 -15.75 -12.39 -19.27
CA LYS A 56 -15.84 -10.94 -19.18
C LYS A 56 -17.26 -10.49 -18.93
N THR A 57 -17.45 -9.64 -17.95
CA THR A 57 -18.76 -9.22 -17.44
C THR A 57 -18.98 -7.71 -17.50
N GLY A 58 -18.05 -6.92 -18.05
CA GLY A 58 -18.11 -5.45 -18.05
C GLY A 58 -17.68 -4.82 -16.73
N THR A 59 -17.13 -5.61 -15.80
CA THR A 59 -16.62 -5.12 -14.51
C THR A 59 -15.10 -4.85 -14.55
N LEU A 60 -14.56 -4.24 -13.49
CA LEU A 60 -13.10 -4.06 -13.34
C LEU A 60 -12.33 -5.37 -13.34
N TRP A 61 -12.99 -6.51 -12.99
CA TRP A 61 -12.37 -7.82 -13.03
C TRP A 61 -11.90 -8.24 -14.42
N ASP A 62 -12.52 -7.74 -15.48
CA ASP A 62 -12.14 -8.03 -16.86
C ASP A 62 -10.69 -7.68 -17.18
N MET A 63 -10.10 -6.72 -16.46
CA MET A 63 -8.68 -6.36 -16.59
C MET A 63 -7.76 -7.50 -16.13
N SER A 64 -8.25 -8.37 -15.21
CA SER A 64 -7.51 -9.52 -14.69
C SER A 64 -7.45 -10.68 -15.69
N LEU A 65 -8.29 -10.68 -16.72
CA LEU A 65 -8.42 -11.73 -17.70
C LEU A 65 -7.75 -11.36 -19.05
N PRO A 66 -7.34 -12.35 -19.86
CA PRO A 66 -7.20 -13.76 -19.50
C PRO A 66 -5.97 -14.00 -18.61
N VAL A 67 -5.99 -15.11 -17.89
CA VAL A 67 -4.82 -15.64 -17.19
C VAL A 67 -3.89 -16.30 -18.21
N SER A 68 -2.63 -15.91 -18.26
CA SER A 68 -1.64 -16.42 -19.22
C SER A 68 -0.39 -16.94 -18.49
N PRO A 69 0.38 -17.88 -19.07
CA PRO A 69 1.64 -18.36 -18.48
C PRO A 69 2.64 -17.23 -18.24
N ARG A 70 2.74 -16.25 -19.15
CA ARG A 70 3.57 -15.05 -18.99
C ARG A 70 3.11 -14.22 -17.79
N GLY A 71 1.79 -13.98 -17.68
CA GLY A 71 1.20 -13.27 -16.56
C GLY A 71 1.45 -13.99 -15.22
N ILE A 72 1.37 -15.32 -15.19
CA ILE A 72 1.70 -16.11 -13.98
C ILE A 72 3.18 -15.91 -13.62
N ALA A 73 4.09 -16.05 -14.57
CA ALA A 73 5.52 -15.88 -14.32
C ALA A 73 5.87 -14.48 -13.82
N SER A 74 5.30 -13.41 -14.42
CA SER A 74 5.53 -12.03 -14.00
C SER A 74 5.01 -11.77 -12.58
N HIS A 75 3.87 -12.35 -12.18
CA HIS A 75 3.31 -12.24 -10.84
C HIS A 75 4.11 -13.06 -9.80
N VAL A 76 4.56 -14.25 -10.15
CA VAL A 76 5.42 -15.07 -9.27
C VAL A 76 6.73 -14.34 -8.97
N LEU A 77 7.30 -13.64 -9.96
CA LEU A 77 8.52 -12.85 -9.80
C LEU A 77 8.30 -11.45 -9.22
N LEU A 78 7.05 -11.00 -9.04
CA LEU A 78 6.69 -9.66 -8.58
C LEU A 78 7.23 -8.54 -9.50
N VAL A 79 7.19 -8.78 -10.82
CA VAL A 79 7.64 -7.86 -11.87
C VAL A 79 6.55 -7.53 -12.88
N GLN A 80 5.29 -7.84 -12.59
CA GLN A 80 4.14 -7.63 -13.50
C GLN A 80 3.96 -6.17 -13.93
N ASN A 81 4.42 -5.21 -13.11
CA ASN A 81 4.43 -3.79 -13.44
C ASN A 81 5.52 -3.39 -14.45
N LEU A 82 6.53 -4.24 -14.65
CA LEU A 82 7.63 -4.06 -15.61
C LEU A 82 7.43 -4.88 -16.89
N VAL A 83 6.35 -5.66 -16.99
CA VAL A 83 5.99 -6.45 -18.17
C VAL A 83 4.78 -5.81 -18.84
N PRO A 84 4.89 -5.40 -20.13
CA PRO A 84 3.80 -4.73 -20.82
C PRO A 84 2.50 -5.53 -20.79
N GLY A 85 1.43 -4.90 -20.28
CA GLY A 85 0.08 -5.48 -20.23
C GLY A 85 -0.19 -6.47 -19.11
N ASP A 86 0.81 -6.80 -18.25
CA ASP A 86 0.63 -7.79 -17.18
C ASP A 86 0.24 -7.18 -15.81
N ILE A 87 0.40 -5.88 -15.62
CA ILE A 87 0.26 -5.21 -14.33
C ILE A 87 -1.08 -5.48 -13.59
N LEU A 88 -2.19 -5.63 -14.33
CA LEU A 88 -3.54 -5.87 -13.78
C LEU A 88 -4.01 -7.32 -13.97
N LYS A 89 -3.20 -8.21 -14.55
CA LYS A 89 -3.59 -9.61 -14.82
C LYS A 89 -3.71 -10.43 -13.55
N ILE A 90 -4.49 -11.52 -13.63
CA ILE A 90 -4.80 -12.50 -12.56
C ILE A 90 -5.63 -11.89 -11.43
N ASN A 91 -5.22 -10.76 -10.90
CA ASN A 91 -5.95 -9.99 -9.89
C ASN A 91 -5.48 -8.53 -9.95
N TYR A 92 -6.34 -7.65 -10.41
CA TYR A 92 -6.00 -6.25 -10.70
C TYR A 92 -5.48 -5.46 -9.50
N VAL A 93 -5.65 -5.94 -8.26
CA VAL A 93 -5.11 -5.24 -7.07
C VAL A 93 -3.65 -5.60 -6.77
N PHE A 94 -3.09 -6.65 -7.36
CA PHE A 94 -1.72 -7.11 -7.06
C PHE A 94 -0.61 -6.19 -7.54
N TRP A 95 -0.92 -5.22 -8.40
CA TRP A 95 0.06 -4.26 -8.90
C TRP A 95 0.83 -3.55 -7.78
N SER A 96 0.16 -3.19 -6.70
CA SER A 96 0.79 -2.45 -5.60
C SER A 96 1.75 -3.30 -4.76
N ILE A 97 1.56 -4.63 -4.73
CA ILE A 97 2.43 -5.56 -4.00
C ILE A 97 3.80 -5.65 -4.67
N SER A 98 3.85 -5.71 -6.01
CA SER A 98 5.13 -5.71 -6.75
C SER A 98 5.89 -4.41 -6.51
N ILE A 99 5.20 -3.27 -6.55
CA ILE A 99 5.81 -1.97 -6.29
C ILE A 99 6.32 -1.88 -4.85
N GLU A 100 5.51 -2.30 -3.87
CA GLU A 100 5.93 -2.30 -2.47
C GLU A 100 7.17 -3.17 -2.25
N TRP A 101 7.21 -4.37 -2.86
CA TRP A 101 8.34 -5.27 -2.83
C TRP A 101 9.60 -4.63 -3.43
N GLN A 102 9.47 -3.98 -4.59
CA GLN A 102 10.57 -3.28 -5.26
C GLN A 102 11.07 -2.07 -4.46
N VAL A 103 10.18 -1.26 -3.90
CA VAL A 103 10.53 -0.09 -3.07
C VAL A 103 11.38 -0.49 -1.86
N TYR A 104 11.19 -1.67 -1.28
CA TYR A 104 11.99 -2.12 -0.14
C TYR A 104 13.48 -2.30 -0.46
N PHE A 105 13.85 -2.60 -1.71
CA PHE A 105 15.26 -2.64 -2.11
C PHE A 105 15.92 -1.27 -2.05
N PHE A 106 15.16 -0.19 -2.25
CA PHE A 106 15.67 1.18 -2.19
C PHE A 106 15.74 1.74 -0.76
N PHE A 107 15.14 1.08 0.23
CA PHE A 107 15.08 1.61 1.60
C PHE A 107 16.47 1.86 2.20
N ALA A 108 17.43 0.96 2.02
CA ALA A 108 18.78 1.14 2.51
C ALA A 108 19.50 2.33 1.83
N LEU A 109 19.24 2.56 0.53
CA LEU A 109 19.78 3.70 -0.21
C LEU A 109 19.20 5.02 0.29
N LEU A 110 17.90 5.06 0.59
CA LEU A 110 17.25 6.23 1.20
C LEU A 110 17.83 6.55 2.57
N LEU A 111 18.10 5.55 3.41
CA LEU A 111 18.74 5.74 4.70
C LEU A 111 20.18 6.24 4.55
N LEU A 112 20.92 5.73 3.56
CA LEU A 112 22.25 6.22 3.25
C LEU A 112 22.23 7.69 2.78
N GLY A 113 21.29 8.05 1.91
CA GLY A 113 21.05 9.42 1.49
C GLY A 113 20.75 10.34 2.67
N TRP A 114 19.85 9.92 3.57
CA TRP A 114 19.50 10.67 4.78
C TRP A 114 20.71 10.95 5.68
N ARG A 115 21.63 9.98 5.78
CA ARG A 115 22.86 10.13 6.59
C ARG A 115 23.91 11.03 5.93
N ARG A 116 23.99 11.04 4.59
CA ARG A 116 25.03 11.77 3.85
C ARG A 116 24.59 13.17 3.41
N LEU A 117 23.37 13.28 2.90
CA LEU A 117 22.84 14.51 2.30
C LEU A 117 21.82 15.22 3.22
N GLY A 118 21.32 14.52 4.25
CA GLY A 118 20.26 15.01 5.11
C GLY A 118 18.87 14.54 4.67
N LEU A 119 17.91 14.68 5.60
CA LEU A 119 16.54 14.15 5.41
C LEU A 119 15.79 14.86 4.30
N VAL A 120 15.74 16.20 4.36
CA VAL A 120 14.94 17.01 3.41
C VAL A 120 15.49 16.91 1.99
N PRO A 121 16.82 17.15 1.75
CA PRO A 121 17.37 17.03 0.39
C PRO A 121 17.15 15.64 -0.22
N THR A 122 17.38 14.57 0.54
CA THR A 122 17.17 13.21 0.03
C THR A 122 15.71 12.95 -0.29
N THR A 123 14.77 13.36 0.57
CA THR A 123 13.34 13.17 0.34
C THR A 123 12.88 13.94 -0.90
N LEU A 124 13.31 15.21 -1.05
CA LEU A 124 12.98 16.01 -2.23
C LEU A 124 13.59 15.44 -3.51
N ALA A 125 14.88 15.07 -3.47
CA ALA A 125 15.54 14.46 -4.62
C ALA A 125 14.86 13.14 -5.04
N THR A 126 14.47 12.31 -4.08
CA THR A 126 13.76 11.07 -4.35
C THR A 126 12.37 11.34 -4.93
N LEU A 127 11.64 12.29 -4.37
CA LEU A 127 10.30 12.66 -4.85
C LEU A 127 10.37 13.21 -6.28
N LEU A 128 11.20 14.21 -6.53
CA LEU A 128 11.36 14.82 -7.85
C LEU A 128 11.93 13.84 -8.87
N GLY A 129 12.97 13.09 -8.49
CA GLY A 129 13.59 12.09 -9.37
C GLY A 129 12.61 10.97 -9.75
N SER A 130 11.79 10.52 -8.81
CA SER A 130 10.78 9.49 -9.08
C SER A 130 9.65 9.99 -9.99
N LEU A 131 9.24 11.26 -9.87
CA LEU A 131 8.25 11.86 -10.76
C LEU A 131 8.79 12.07 -12.19
N VAL A 132 10.05 12.50 -12.29
CA VAL A 132 10.73 12.64 -13.59
C VAL A 132 10.87 11.28 -14.26
N LEU A 133 11.31 10.26 -13.50
CA LEU A 133 11.44 8.89 -13.99
C LEU A 133 10.11 8.33 -14.48
N GLU A 134 9.02 8.51 -13.71
CA GLU A 134 7.68 8.06 -14.11
C GLU A 134 7.26 8.67 -15.45
N LYS A 135 7.35 10.01 -15.57
CA LYS A 135 7.03 10.70 -16.83
C LYS A 135 7.91 10.27 -18.01
N ALA A 136 9.20 10.04 -17.75
CA ALA A 136 10.11 9.57 -18.80
C ALA A 136 9.75 8.16 -19.25
N VAL A 137 9.45 7.27 -18.32
CA VAL A 137 9.03 5.90 -18.65
C VAL A 137 7.71 5.89 -19.39
N ASP A 138 6.68 6.58 -18.92
CA ASP A 138 5.37 6.68 -19.59
C ASP A 138 5.48 7.17 -21.03
N ARG A 139 6.47 8.03 -21.31
CA ARG A 139 6.68 8.58 -22.64
C ARG A 139 7.40 7.62 -23.61
N TYR A 140 8.31 6.79 -23.12
CA TYR A 140 9.25 6.05 -23.96
C TYR A 140 9.10 4.52 -23.88
N LEU A 141 8.46 4.00 -22.83
CA LEU A 141 8.40 2.57 -22.59
C LEU A 141 6.95 2.11 -22.30
N PRO A 142 6.53 0.94 -22.83
CA PRO A 142 5.19 0.40 -22.59
C PRO A 142 5.10 -0.36 -21.25
N ILE A 143 5.70 0.17 -20.18
CA ILE A 143 5.68 -0.41 -18.83
C ILE A 143 5.16 0.60 -17.83
N THR A 144 4.71 0.15 -16.67
CA THR A 144 4.14 0.99 -15.61
C THR A 144 4.89 0.77 -14.29
N PRO A 145 6.12 1.30 -14.15
CA PRO A 145 6.94 1.07 -12.95
C PRO A 145 6.32 1.68 -11.70
N ASN A 146 5.49 2.71 -11.87
CA ASN A 146 4.91 3.49 -10.78
C ASN A 146 6.00 4.02 -9.83
N ALA A 147 7.05 4.58 -10.41
CA ALA A 147 8.25 5.06 -9.69
C ALA A 147 7.91 6.17 -8.68
N ASN A 148 6.86 6.97 -8.93
CA ASN A 148 6.34 8.00 -8.01
C ASN A 148 6.09 7.46 -6.59
N PHE A 149 5.78 6.17 -6.44
CA PHE A 149 5.58 5.54 -5.12
C PHE A 149 6.84 5.46 -4.26
N LEU A 150 8.04 5.50 -4.86
CA LEU A 150 9.28 5.63 -4.11
C LEU A 150 9.38 7.01 -3.42
N GLY A 151 8.95 8.07 -4.12
CA GLY A 151 8.85 9.41 -3.54
C GLY A 151 7.83 9.47 -2.40
N LEU A 152 6.66 8.84 -2.58
CA LEU A 152 5.64 8.75 -1.53
C LEU A 152 6.13 7.95 -0.31
N PHE A 153 6.91 6.89 -0.53
CA PHE A 153 7.55 6.15 0.55
C PHE A 153 8.53 7.02 1.34
N ALA A 154 9.37 7.83 0.65
CA ALA A 154 10.28 8.77 1.28
C ALA A 154 9.54 9.87 2.06
N LEU A 155 8.38 10.35 1.59
CA LEU A 155 7.50 11.25 2.36
C LEU A 155 7.00 10.58 3.66
N GLY A 156 6.62 9.31 3.60
CA GLY A 156 6.25 8.53 4.78
C GLY A 156 7.40 8.40 5.79
N MET A 157 8.62 8.19 5.30
CA MET A 157 9.82 8.19 6.16
C MET A 157 9.98 9.55 6.86
N LEU A 158 9.87 10.67 6.11
CA LEU A 158 9.96 12.02 6.66
C LEU A 158 8.86 12.30 7.68
N ALA A 159 7.63 11.84 7.44
CA ALA A 159 6.53 11.94 8.38
C ALA A 159 6.82 11.22 9.70
N CYS A 160 7.45 10.03 9.65
CA CYS A 160 7.89 9.32 10.85
C CYS A 160 8.92 10.11 11.65
N TYR A 161 9.92 10.67 10.99
CA TYR A 161 10.90 11.55 11.64
C TYR A 161 10.25 12.79 12.25
N ALA A 162 9.31 13.42 11.52
CA ALA A 162 8.58 14.56 12.03
C ALA A 162 7.67 14.23 13.24
N SER A 163 7.20 12.98 13.35
CA SER A 163 6.41 12.50 14.48
C SER A 163 7.25 12.28 15.74
N PHE A 164 8.50 11.80 15.58
CA PHE A 164 9.42 11.43 16.64
C PHE A 164 10.79 12.07 16.43
N PRO A 165 10.87 13.43 16.40
CA PRO A 165 12.13 14.10 16.11
C PRO A 165 13.11 13.97 17.26
N PRO A 166 14.44 13.91 16.99
CA PRO A 166 15.46 14.10 18.00
C PRO A 166 15.33 15.49 18.67
N GLU A 167 15.81 15.65 19.89
CA GLU A 167 15.68 16.89 20.68
C GLU A 167 16.12 18.13 19.90
N ALA A 168 17.26 18.07 19.21
CA ALA A 168 17.80 19.18 18.42
C ALA A 168 16.86 19.66 17.29
N ALA A 169 16.02 18.78 16.72
CA ALA A 169 15.08 19.11 15.65
C ALA A 169 13.65 19.35 16.17
N ALA A 170 13.37 18.96 17.40
CA ALA A 170 12.02 18.96 17.98
C ALA A 170 11.36 20.35 17.95
N GLY A 171 12.13 21.41 18.29
CA GLY A 171 11.61 22.78 18.34
C GLY A 171 11.09 23.30 16.99
N LYS A 172 11.84 23.07 15.90
CA LYS A 172 11.46 23.50 14.54
C LYS A 172 10.25 22.74 14.02
N LEU A 173 10.26 21.43 14.15
CA LEU A 173 9.18 20.58 13.64
C LEU A 173 7.87 20.71 14.45
N LYS A 174 7.96 21.01 15.76
CA LYS A 174 6.78 21.29 16.61
C LYS A 174 6.04 22.56 16.18
N ARG A 175 6.75 23.55 15.64
CA ARG A 175 6.16 24.84 15.22
C ARG A 175 5.46 24.77 13.86
N LEU A 176 5.64 23.70 13.07
CA LEU A 176 4.97 23.57 11.79
C LEU A 176 3.44 23.42 11.97
N PRO A 177 2.65 24.14 11.17
CA PRO A 177 1.20 24.12 11.25
C PRO A 177 0.62 22.87 10.56
N TRP A 178 0.80 21.70 11.14
CA TRP A 178 0.44 20.41 10.53
C TRP A 178 -1.03 20.32 10.13
N ARG A 179 -1.94 20.98 10.85
CA ARG A 179 -3.37 21.04 10.49
C ARG A 179 -3.58 21.84 9.22
N LEU A 180 -2.87 22.97 9.05
CA LEU A 180 -2.94 23.78 7.83
C LEU A 180 -2.30 23.01 6.66
N ILE A 181 -1.15 22.35 6.85
CA ILE A 181 -0.53 21.50 5.84
C ILE A 181 -1.51 20.41 5.38
N ALA A 182 -2.20 19.74 6.31
CA ALA A 182 -3.21 18.74 5.96
C ALA A 182 -4.37 19.36 5.17
N ALA A 183 -4.92 20.49 5.61
CA ALA A 183 -6.05 21.15 4.93
C ALA A 183 -5.68 21.61 3.51
N VAL A 184 -4.52 22.27 3.35
CA VAL A 184 -4.05 22.75 2.04
C VAL A 184 -3.73 21.57 1.11
N SER A 185 -3.06 20.54 1.61
CA SER A 185 -2.74 19.35 0.80
C SER A 185 -4.01 18.59 0.38
N CYS A 186 -5.02 18.51 1.25
CA CYS A 186 -6.31 17.92 0.92
C CYS A 186 -7.05 18.72 -0.17
N ALA A 187 -7.11 20.04 -0.03
CA ALA A 187 -7.73 20.91 -1.03
C ALA A 187 -7.01 20.83 -2.38
N LEU A 188 -5.67 20.80 -2.35
CA LEU A 188 -4.85 20.65 -3.54
C LEU A 188 -5.06 19.30 -4.21
N PHE A 189 -5.12 18.20 -3.43
CA PHE A 189 -5.45 16.88 -3.94
C PHE A 189 -6.78 16.89 -4.70
N VAL A 190 -7.86 17.39 -4.08
CA VAL A 190 -9.18 17.43 -4.72
C VAL A 190 -9.17 18.29 -6.00
N ALA A 191 -8.44 19.42 -5.99
CA ALA A 191 -8.35 20.31 -7.16
C ALA A 191 -7.58 19.66 -8.32
N LEU A 192 -6.48 18.94 -8.04
CA LEU A 192 -5.65 18.28 -9.04
C LEU A 192 -6.30 17.00 -9.58
N ASP A 193 -6.94 16.22 -8.72
CA ASP A 193 -7.65 15.01 -9.10
C ASP A 193 -8.79 15.32 -10.08
N ARG A 194 -9.59 16.35 -9.79
CA ARG A 194 -10.64 16.84 -10.70
C ARG A 194 -10.12 17.31 -12.05
N ARG A 195 -8.85 17.72 -12.14
CA ARG A 195 -8.19 18.14 -13.38
C ARG A 195 -7.42 17.01 -14.06
N HIS A 196 -7.55 15.78 -13.58
CA HIS A 196 -6.85 14.58 -14.08
C HIS A 196 -5.31 14.67 -14.02
N HIS A 197 -4.77 15.46 -13.09
CA HIS A 197 -3.33 15.54 -12.85
C HIS A 197 -2.86 14.50 -11.84
N GLN A 198 -2.97 13.20 -12.17
CA GLN A 198 -2.79 12.06 -11.25
C GLN A 198 -1.48 12.11 -10.46
N LEU A 199 -0.31 12.25 -11.11
CA LEU A 199 0.99 12.24 -10.42
C LEU A 199 1.12 13.35 -9.37
N THR A 200 0.63 14.55 -9.67
CA THR A 200 0.67 15.67 -8.72
C THR A 200 -0.40 15.55 -7.64
N ALA A 201 -1.55 14.96 -7.98
CA ALA A 201 -2.59 14.60 -7.01
C ALA A 201 -2.07 13.56 -6.00
N ASP A 202 -1.35 12.53 -6.45
CA ASP A 202 -0.71 11.54 -5.59
C ASP A 202 0.25 12.19 -4.58
N VAL A 203 1.06 13.15 -5.02
CA VAL A 203 1.96 13.90 -4.13
C VAL A 203 1.17 14.72 -3.10
N ALA A 204 0.13 15.42 -3.54
CA ALA A 204 -0.72 16.21 -2.64
C ALA A 204 -1.40 15.29 -1.60
N PHE A 205 -1.94 14.16 -2.03
CA PHE A 205 -2.48 13.14 -1.14
C PHE A 205 -1.40 12.57 -0.19
N GLY A 206 -0.19 12.38 -0.71
CA GLY A 206 0.98 11.96 0.08
C GLY A 206 1.32 12.93 1.21
N CYS A 207 1.33 14.22 0.91
CA CYS A 207 1.53 15.26 1.92
C CYS A 207 0.39 15.30 2.95
N PHE A 208 -0.86 15.18 2.49
CA PHE A 208 -2.04 15.08 3.37
C PHE A 208 -1.95 13.89 4.32
N ALA A 209 -1.74 12.69 3.80
CA ALA A 209 -1.61 11.47 4.60
C ALA A 209 -0.43 11.55 5.59
N SER A 210 0.71 12.10 5.16
CA SER A 210 1.88 12.35 6.01
C SER A 210 1.57 13.29 7.16
N ALA A 211 0.85 14.39 6.88
CA ALA A 211 0.43 15.34 7.91
C ALA A 211 -0.55 14.70 8.91
N LEU A 212 -1.50 13.88 8.43
CA LEU A 212 -2.41 13.15 9.33
C LEU A 212 -1.65 12.18 10.26
N LEU A 213 -0.63 11.47 9.77
CA LEU A 213 0.19 10.59 10.60
C LEU A 213 0.94 11.38 11.69
N VAL A 214 1.49 12.56 11.34
CA VAL A 214 2.14 13.43 12.32
C VAL A 214 1.14 13.95 13.34
N ILE A 215 -0.05 14.38 12.91
CA ILE A 215 -1.12 14.85 13.80
C ILE A 215 -1.55 13.72 14.76
N ALA A 216 -1.77 12.51 14.25
CA ALA A 216 -2.16 11.36 15.06
C ALA A 216 -1.11 10.99 16.11
N ALA A 217 0.18 11.10 15.76
CA ALA A 217 1.27 10.81 16.69
C ALA A 217 1.44 11.89 17.77
N ARG A 218 1.19 13.16 17.43
CA ARG A 218 1.43 14.31 18.33
C ARG A 218 0.25 14.67 19.22
N TYR A 219 -0.96 14.36 18.78
CA TYR A 219 -2.18 14.70 19.52
C TYR A 219 -2.91 13.41 19.91
N PRO A 220 -2.52 12.77 21.04
CA PRO A 220 -3.09 11.48 21.44
C PRO A 220 -4.59 11.54 21.70
N ASP A 221 -5.12 12.68 22.15
CA ASP A 221 -6.54 12.90 22.39
C ASP A 221 -7.28 13.54 21.20
N GLY A 222 -6.57 13.73 20.08
CA GLY A 222 -7.10 14.34 18.86
C GLY A 222 -8.12 13.46 18.13
N TRP A 223 -8.98 14.09 17.34
CA TRP A 223 -10.02 13.41 16.57
C TRP A 223 -9.46 12.36 15.59
N VAL A 224 -8.29 12.62 14.98
CA VAL A 224 -7.63 11.66 14.05
C VAL A 224 -7.38 10.34 14.76
N ARG A 225 -6.75 10.40 15.95
CA ARG A 225 -6.46 9.19 16.71
C ARG A 225 -7.74 8.54 17.26
N ARG A 226 -8.76 9.32 17.60
CA ARG A 226 -10.04 8.80 18.06
C ARG A 226 -10.76 8.04 16.96
N VAL A 227 -10.78 8.55 15.73
CA VAL A 227 -11.38 7.89 14.56
C VAL A 227 -10.61 6.63 14.18
N PHE A 228 -9.30 6.75 13.93
CA PHE A 228 -8.48 5.60 13.51
C PHE A 228 -8.17 4.60 14.64
N GLY A 229 -8.34 4.99 15.90
CA GLY A 229 -8.25 4.13 17.06
C GLY A 229 -9.56 3.42 17.45
N PHE A 230 -10.63 3.59 16.68
CA PHE A 230 -11.90 2.90 16.90
C PHE A 230 -11.69 1.38 16.82
N LYS A 231 -12.04 0.66 17.88
CA LYS A 231 -11.70 -0.76 18.07
C LYS A 231 -12.03 -1.66 16.86
N PRO A 232 -13.21 -1.57 16.21
CA PRO A 232 -13.51 -2.36 15.02
C PRO A 232 -12.58 -2.06 13.85
N LEU A 233 -12.20 -0.80 13.62
CA LEU A 233 -11.25 -0.43 12.55
C LEU A 233 -9.84 -0.98 12.86
N VAL A 234 -9.40 -0.90 14.11
CA VAL A 234 -8.12 -1.48 14.53
C VAL A 234 -8.13 -2.99 14.37
N PHE A 235 -9.24 -3.66 14.70
CA PHE A 235 -9.38 -5.10 14.50
C PHE A 235 -9.26 -5.47 13.02
N VAL A 236 -10.05 -4.86 12.13
CA VAL A 236 -9.95 -5.11 10.67
C VAL A 236 -8.58 -4.70 10.14
N GLY A 237 -8.00 -3.60 10.63
CA GLY A 237 -6.65 -3.15 10.31
C GLY A 237 -5.57 -4.18 10.62
N SER A 238 -5.76 -5.04 11.63
CA SER A 238 -4.77 -6.07 12.01
C SER A 238 -4.59 -7.17 10.97
N PHE A 239 -5.57 -7.39 10.09
CA PHE A 239 -5.53 -8.32 8.96
C PHE A 239 -5.88 -7.67 7.62
N SER A 240 -5.69 -6.35 7.53
CA SER A 240 -5.99 -5.56 6.31
C SER A 240 -5.23 -6.04 5.08
N TYR A 241 -4.06 -6.65 5.24
CA TYR A 241 -3.31 -7.25 4.15
C TYR A 241 -4.08 -8.43 3.52
N SER A 242 -4.64 -9.32 4.34
CA SER A 242 -5.51 -10.40 3.86
C SER A 242 -6.77 -9.86 3.17
N VAL A 243 -7.41 -8.81 3.73
CA VAL A 243 -8.53 -8.14 3.08
C VAL A 243 -8.13 -7.63 1.69
N TYR A 244 -7.00 -6.93 1.61
CA TYR A 244 -6.48 -6.39 0.36
C TYR A 244 -6.23 -7.48 -0.70
N LEU A 245 -5.66 -8.61 -0.31
CA LEU A 245 -5.28 -9.66 -1.24
C LEU A 245 -6.47 -10.36 -1.90
N ILE A 246 -7.58 -10.55 -1.18
CA ILE A 246 -8.67 -11.43 -1.67
C ILE A 246 -9.98 -10.71 -1.97
N HIS A 247 -10.11 -9.39 -1.66
CA HIS A 247 -11.39 -8.71 -1.84
C HIS A 247 -11.86 -8.65 -3.29
N ALA A 248 -10.95 -8.42 -4.26
CA ALA A 248 -11.33 -8.21 -5.64
C ALA A 248 -11.96 -9.45 -6.30
N PRO A 249 -11.36 -10.66 -6.27
CA PRO A 249 -12.00 -11.86 -6.81
C PRO A 249 -13.27 -12.24 -6.03
N LEU A 250 -13.31 -12.03 -4.73
CA LEU A 250 -14.52 -12.31 -3.93
C LEU A 250 -15.66 -11.34 -4.25
N LEU A 251 -15.37 -10.05 -4.46
CA LEU A 251 -16.37 -9.08 -4.93
C LEU A 251 -16.96 -9.51 -6.27
N GLN A 252 -16.12 -9.98 -7.20
CA GLN A 252 -16.58 -10.47 -8.50
C GLN A 252 -17.47 -11.68 -8.36
N VAL A 253 -17.11 -12.65 -7.51
CA VAL A 253 -17.95 -13.83 -7.25
C VAL A 253 -19.30 -13.42 -6.65
N LEU A 254 -19.31 -12.52 -5.66
CA LEU A 254 -20.55 -12.03 -5.04
C LEU A 254 -21.43 -11.28 -6.05
N TRP A 255 -20.82 -10.44 -6.91
CA TRP A 255 -21.55 -9.70 -7.94
C TRP A 255 -22.14 -10.62 -9.00
N GLN A 256 -21.39 -11.65 -9.42
CA GLN A 256 -21.74 -12.49 -10.55
C GLN A 256 -22.76 -13.58 -10.20
N TYR A 257 -22.78 -14.07 -8.95
CA TYR A 257 -23.60 -15.20 -8.54
C TYR A 257 -24.71 -14.82 -7.54
N PRO A 258 -24.43 -14.65 -6.23
CA PRO A 258 -25.51 -14.44 -5.26
C PRO A 258 -26.28 -13.13 -5.47
N PHE A 259 -25.63 -12.11 -6.03
CA PHE A 259 -26.27 -10.80 -6.27
C PHE A 259 -26.61 -10.57 -7.75
N ALA A 260 -26.47 -11.56 -8.62
CA ALA A 260 -26.81 -11.48 -10.04
C ALA A 260 -28.22 -10.87 -10.32
N PRO A 261 -29.27 -11.21 -9.58
CA PRO A 261 -30.59 -10.61 -9.80
C PRO A 261 -30.65 -9.10 -9.58
N LEU A 262 -29.67 -8.51 -8.89
CA LEU A 262 -29.60 -7.08 -8.60
C LEU A 262 -28.83 -6.30 -9.67
N GLN A 263 -28.19 -6.95 -10.63
CA GLN A 263 -27.38 -6.30 -11.68
C GLN A 263 -28.12 -5.21 -12.46
N PRO A 264 -29.44 -5.36 -12.79
CA PRO A 264 -30.19 -4.28 -13.45
C PRO A 264 -30.37 -3.03 -12.58
N HIS A 265 -30.15 -3.12 -11.27
CA HIS A 265 -30.37 -2.05 -10.30
C HIS A 265 -29.05 -1.60 -9.66
N ALA A 266 -28.24 -0.82 -10.40
CA ALA A 266 -26.87 -0.45 -10.00
C ALA A 266 -26.74 0.14 -8.58
N ASN A 267 -27.67 0.99 -8.14
CA ASN A 267 -27.66 1.58 -6.81
C ASN A 267 -27.91 0.52 -5.71
N VAL A 268 -28.89 -0.38 -5.94
CA VAL A 268 -29.22 -1.47 -5.01
C VAL A 268 -28.04 -2.44 -4.93
N MET A 269 -27.46 -2.79 -6.08
CA MET A 269 -26.25 -3.62 -6.16
C MET A 269 -25.10 -3.02 -5.36
N CYS A 270 -24.81 -1.73 -5.56
CA CYS A 270 -23.73 -1.04 -4.86
C CYS A 270 -23.96 -1.07 -3.33
N ILE A 271 -25.16 -0.71 -2.87
CA ILE A 271 -25.52 -0.75 -1.44
C ILE A 271 -25.40 -2.18 -0.89
N THR A 272 -25.89 -3.17 -1.62
CA THR A 272 -25.82 -4.58 -1.18
C THR A 272 -24.39 -5.09 -1.10
N LEU A 273 -23.53 -4.75 -2.06
CA LEU A 273 -22.10 -5.08 -2.02
C LEU A 273 -21.39 -4.42 -0.83
N ILE A 274 -21.76 -3.20 -0.46
CA ILE A 274 -21.18 -2.53 0.71
C ILE A 274 -21.71 -3.12 2.02
N VAL A 275 -23.03 -3.25 2.16
CA VAL A 275 -23.68 -3.56 3.44
C VAL A 275 -23.64 -5.07 3.74
N VAL A 276 -23.74 -5.92 2.73
CA VAL A 276 -23.74 -7.38 2.86
C VAL A 276 -22.43 -7.98 2.38
N GLY A 277 -21.99 -7.63 1.18
CA GLY A 277 -20.76 -8.16 0.58
C GLY A 277 -19.51 -7.77 1.39
N GLY A 278 -19.41 -6.52 1.85
CA GLY A 278 -18.29 -6.06 2.66
C GLY A 278 -18.06 -6.88 3.93
N PRO A 279 -19.05 -7.06 4.81
CA PRO A 279 -18.96 -7.96 5.97
C PRO A 279 -18.57 -9.40 5.61
N ILE A 280 -19.15 -9.97 4.55
CA ILE A 280 -18.80 -11.32 4.08
C ILE A 280 -17.30 -11.38 3.73
N ILE A 281 -16.79 -10.40 2.97
CA ILE A 281 -15.38 -10.33 2.59
C ILE A 281 -14.49 -10.18 3.82
N VAL A 282 -14.88 -9.35 4.79
CA VAL A 282 -14.11 -9.18 6.05
C VAL A 282 -14.02 -10.51 6.81
N VAL A 283 -15.10 -11.27 6.91
CA VAL A 283 -15.10 -12.61 7.56
C VAL A 283 -14.21 -13.58 6.80
N LEU A 284 -14.34 -13.68 5.47
CA LEU A 284 -13.50 -14.55 4.65
C LEU A 284 -12.03 -14.15 4.71
N ALA A 285 -11.73 -12.85 4.73
CA ALA A 285 -10.37 -12.34 4.88
C ALA A 285 -9.79 -12.63 6.28
N TYR A 286 -10.60 -12.61 7.31
CA TYR A 286 -10.17 -13.02 8.64
C TYR A 286 -9.82 -14.53 8.69
N LEU A 287 -10.64 -15.38 8.06
CA LEU A 287 -10.30 -16.80 7.92
C LEU A 287 -9.03 -17.01 7.11
N PHE A 288 -8.88 -16.30 5.99
CA PHE A 288 -7.65 -16.32 5.19
C PHE A 288 -6.44 -15.88 6.02
N HIS A 289 -6.58 -14.82 6.80
CA HIS A 289 -5.54 -14.35 7.72
C HIS A 289 -5.13 -15.45 8.71
N LEU A 290 -6.09 -16.12 9.34
CA LEU A 290 -5.79 -17.17 10.32
C LEU A 290 -5.01 -18.34 9.70
N CYS A 291 -5.35 -18.73 8.46
CA CYS A 291 -4.75 -19.86 7.77
C CYS A 291 -3.42 -19.52 7.09
N PHE A 292 -3.34 -18.37 6.42
CA PHE A 292 -2.27 -18.09 5.45
C PHE A 292 -1.39 -16.87 5.78
N GLU A 293 -1.78 -16.00 6.72
CA GLU A 293 -0.96 -14.86 7.12
C GLU A 293 -0.42 -15.01 8.55
N ARG A 294 -1.28 -15.29 9.51
CA ARG A 294 -0.94 -15.38 10.95
C ARG A 294 0.20 -16.35 11.27
N PRO A 295 0.32 -17.53 10.63
CA PRO A 295 1.42 -18.47 10.90
C PRO A 295 2.80 -17.87 10.60
N PHE A 296 2.89 -16.96 9.63
CA PHE A 296 4.14 -16.31 9.23
C PHE A 296 4.46 -15.08 10.08
N LEU A 297 3.49 -14.52 10.80
CA LEU A 297 3.68 -13.42 11.74
C LEU A 297 4.19 -13.92 13.11
N ARG A 298 3.67 -15.03 13.63
CA ARG A 298 3.98 -15.56 14.98
C ARG A 298 5.41 -16.02 15.19
N LYS A 299 6.11 -16.49 14.15
CA LYS A 299 7.54 -16.89 14.27
C LYS A 299 8.48 -15.76 14.72
N LYS A 300 7.98 -14.54 14.81
CA LYS A 300 8.76 -13.37 15.25
C LYS A 300 8.80 -13.23 16.77
N GLU A 301 7.73 -13.55 17.46
CA GLU A 301 7.63 -13.39 18.93
C GLU A 301 8.43 -14.46 19.68
N GLN A 302 8.43 -15.69 19.20
CA GLN A 302 9.20 -16.79 19.80
C GLN A 302 10.73 -16.65 19.64
N ARG A 303 11.21 -15.92 18.61
CA ARG A 303 12.65 -15.65 18.41
C ARG A 303 13.16 -14.36 19.04
N ALA A 304 12.28 -13.53 19.57
CA ALA A 304 12.66 -12.32 20.30
C ALA A 304 12.73 -12.56 21.81
N GLY A 305 12.22 -13.69 22.29
CA GLY A 305 12.27 -14.13 23.68
C GLY A 305 13.29 -15.25 23.97
N ALA A 306 14.09 -15.65 22.96
CA ALA A 306 15.26 -16.52 23.09
C ALA A 306 16.52 -15.74 22.66
#